data_669e6ecb9964c0f922dd79b5120cb65a
#
_entry.id   669e6ecb9964c0f922dd79b5120cb65a
#
_cell.length_a   1.000
_cell.length_b   1.000
_cell.length_c   1.000
_cell.angle_alpha   90.00
_cell.angle_beta   90.00
_cell.angle_gamma   90.00
#
_symmetry.space_group_name_H-M   'P 1'
#
loop_
_entity.id
_entity.type
_entity.pdbx_description
1 polymer ?
#
loop_
_entity_poly.entity_id
_entity_poly.type
_entity_poly.pdbx_seq_one_letter_code
_entity_poly.pdbx_strand_id
1 'polypeptide(L)'
;ANTLGKHSFSAMLGQEMLESSYDFNRTENTDLPANTVNNPALGAGTPSISVGFGSSAMASFFTRLTYAFNDRYNATYTYRYDGSSNFGPNKRWAGFHSFAASWRFTNEPFFVKSPVAKYVSNGKLRAGWGQTGNANIGSYKWGTLMKAMPTLLGKAYRPDNIPNLDVQWESQEQWNVG
;
A
#
# COMPACT_ATOMS: atom_id res chain seq x y z
N ALA A 1 -13.27 -15.21 -18.73
CA ALA A 1 -14.46 -15.71 -18.04
C ALA A 1 -15.07 -16.83 -18.86
N ASN A 2 -15.40 -17.93 -18.23
CA ASN A 2 -16.10 -19.06 -18.85
C ASN A 2 -17.51 -19.13 -18.27
N THR A 3 -18.51 -19.28 -19.14
CA THR A 3 -19.91 -19.39 -18.75
C THR A 3 -20.42 -20.79 -19.05
N LEU A 4 -20.90 -21.49 -18.03
CA LEU A 4 -21.48 -22.81 -18.12
C LEU A 4 -22.93 -22.73 -17.67
N GLY A 5 -23.86 -22.49 -18.63
CA GLY A 5 -25.27 -22.26 -18.31
C GLY A 5 -25.47 -21.02 -17.43
N LYS A 6 -25.90 -21.22 -16.18
CA LYS A 6 -26.12 -20.15 -15.20
C LYS A 6 -24.89 -19.79 -14.36
N HIS A 7 -23.77 -20.48 -14.57
CA HIS A 7 -22.54 -20.29 -13.82
C HIS A 7 -21.53 -19.50 -14.65
N SER A 8 -20.92 -18.49 -14.06
CA SER A 8 -19.83 -17.74 -14.68
C SER A 8 -18.64 -17.76 -13.74
N PHE A 9 -17.47 -18.11 -14.26
CA PHE A 9 -16.20 -18.15 -13.54
C PHE A 9 -15.18 -17.24 -14.22
N SER A 10 -14.44 -16.53 -13.43
CA SER A 10 -13.31 -15.75 -13.89
C SER A 10 -12.14 -15.94 -12.94
N ALA A 11 -10.95 -16.17 -13.49
CA ALA A 11 -9.71 -16.21 -12.75
C ALA A 11 -8.72 -15.23 -13.38
N MET A 12 -7.98 -14.52 -12.53
CA MET A 12 -6.93 -13.58 -12.91
C MET A 12 -5.71 -13.87 -12.06
N LEU A 13 -4.55 -13.90 -12.70
CA LEU A 13 -3.24 -13.90 -12.06
C LEU A 13 -2.51 -12.66 -12.53
N GLY A 14 -1.78 -12.03 -11.61
CA GLY A 14 -1.01 -10.84 -11.94
C GLY A 14 0.23 -10.72 -11.07
N GLN A 15 1.16 -9.93 -11.57
CA GLN A 15 2.34 -9.49 -10.85
C GLN A 15 2.51 -7.98 -11.01
N GLU A 16 3.12 -7.38 -10.02
CA GLU A 16 3.45 -5.96 -10.01
C GLU A 16 4.84 -5.81 -9.41
N MET A 17 5.65 -4.95 -9.99
CA MET A 17 6.95 -4.55 -9.45
C MET A 17 7.02 -3.05 -9.46
N LEU A 18 7.37 -2.48 -8.31
CA LEU A 18 7.54 -1.05 -8.13
C LEU A 18 8.93 -0.80 -7.55
N GLU A 19 9.67 0.08 -8.17
CA GLU A 19 10.89 0.64 -7.63
C GLU A 19 10.75 2.15 -7.53
N SER A 20 11.13 2.70 -6.39
CA SER A 20 11.11 4.12 -6.12
C SER A 20 12.46 4.53 -5.56
N SER A 21 13.04 5.58 -6.13
CA SER A 21 14.25 6.21 -5.61
C SER A 21 14.04 7.72 -5.50
N TYR A 22 14.65 8.30 -4.51
CA TYR A 22 14.68 9.74 -4.37
C TYR A 22 16.07 10.20 -3.93
N ASP A 23 16.44 11.36 -4.40
CA ASP A 23 17.57 12.13 -3.93
C ASP A 23 17.13 13.57 -3.70
N PHE A 24 17.68 14.19 -2.67
CA PHE A 24 17.44 15.59 -2.41
C PHE A 24 18.71 16.30 -1.98
N ASN A 25 18.79 17.55 -2.34
CA ASN A 25 19.80 18.50 -1.90
C ASN A 25 19.08 19.70 -1.29
N ARG A 26 19.36 19.98 -0.02
CA ARG A 26 18.80 21.12 0.70
C ARG A 26 19.95 22.03 1.13
N THR A 27 19.88 23.27 0.69
CA THR A 27 20.78 24.34 1.08
C THR A 27 19.99 25.36 1.90
N GLU A 28 20.47 25.66 3.10
CA GLU A 28 19.90 26.66 3.99
C GLU A 28 20.97 27.72 4.31
N ASN A 29 20.56 28.95 4.35
CA ASN A 29 21.40 30.05 4.86
C ASN A 29 20.54 31.05 5.63
N THR A 30 21.16 31.79 6.53
CA THR A 30 20.53 32.83 7.34
C THR A 30 21.02 34.21 6.92
N ASP A 31 20.48 35.25 7.55
CA ASP A 31 20.87 36.64 7.35
C ASP A 31 20.79 37.08 5.88
N LEU A 32 19.64 36.79 5.24
CA LEU A 32 19.33 37.25 3.91
C LEU A 32 19.12 38.78 3.89
N PRO A 33 19.56 39.47 2.82
CA PRO A 33 19.48 40.92 2.74
C PRO A 33 18.06 41.49 2.77
N ALA A 34 17.04 40.67 2.43
CA ALA A 34 15.62 41.02 2.54
C ALA A 34 14.77 39.77 2.61
N ASN A 35 13.58 39.85 3.21
CA ASN A 35 12.63 38.75 3.34
C ASN A 35 12.05 38.25 1.98
N THR A 36 12.25 39.01 0.92
CA THR A 36 11.81 38.67 -0.44
C THR A 36 12.86 37.91 -1.25
N VAL A 37 14.07 37.73 -0.70
CA VAL A 37 15.18 37.08 -1.41
C VAL A 37 15.19 35.60 -1.03
N ASN A 38 14.89 34.75 -2.00
CA ASN A 38 14.88 33.28 -1.85
C ASN A 38 16.17 32.59 -2.37
N ASN A 39 17.30 33.34 -2.39
CA ASN A 39 18.57 32.76 -2.83
C ASN A 39 19.52 32.56 -1.63
N PRO A 40 19.75 31.30 -1.21
CA PRO A 40 20.63 31.00 -0.08
C PRO A 40 22.08 31.49 -0.28
N ALA A 41 22.53 31.70 -1.51
CA ALA A 41 23.89 32.16 -1.79
C ALA A 41 24.12 33.63 -1.37
N LEU A 42 23.05 34.40 -1.13
CA LEU A 42 23.12 35.81 -0.71
C LEU A 42 23.06 36.02 0.80
N GLY A 43 22.90 34.96 1.59
CA GLY A 43 22.90 35.03 3.05
C GLY A 43 24.30 35.25 3.62
N ALA A 44 24.39 36.10 4.66
CA ALA A 44 25.66 36.35 5.36
C ALA A 44 25.99 35.27 6.42
N GLY A 45 25.03 34.39 6.72
CA GLY A 45 25.23 33.28 7.66
C GLY A 45 26.09 32.16 7.09
N THR A 46 26.34 31.14 7.91
CA THR A 46 27.07 29.93 7.45
C THR A 46 26.11 29.01 6.71
N PRO A 47 26.35 28.72 5.40
CA PRO A 47 25.49 27.81 4.66
C PRO A 47 25.49 26.41 5.25
N SER A 48 24.30 25.83 5.41
CA SER A 48 24.11 24.42 5.76
C SER A 48 23.64 23.65 4.52
N ILE A 49 24.35 22.58 4.19
CA ILE A 49 24.01 21.71 3.07
C ILE A 49 23.64 20.33 3.64
N SER A 50 22.48 19.85 3.28
CA SER A 50 21.98 18.53 3.60
C SER A 50 21.65 17.76 2.32
N VAL A 51 22.19 16.58 2.19
CA VAL A 51 21.94 15.68 1.05
C VAL A 51 21.37 14.38 1.60
N GLY A 52 20.33 13.89 0.96
CA GLY A 52 19.75 12.61 1.29
C GLY A 52 19.35 11.84 0.04
N PHE A 53 19.38 10.56 0.16
CA PHE A 53 18.94 9.62 -0.87
C PHE A 53 18.25 8.44 -0.23
N GLY A 54 17.37 7.80 -0.97
CA GLY A 54 16.72 6.57 -0.54
C GLY A 54 16.17 5.81 -1.71
N SER A 55 16.04 4.52 -1.54
CA SER A 55 15.39 3.65 -2.51
C SER A 55 14.55 2.62 -1.80
N SER A 56 13.46 2.23 -2.44
CA SER A 56 12.61 1.13 -2.00
C SER A 56 12.10 0.36 -3.20
N ALA A 57 11.95 -0.93 -3.04
CA ALA A 57 11.38 -1.81 -4.05
C ALA A 57 10.25 -2.64 -3.43
N MET A 58 9.21 -2.87 -4.20
CA MET A 58 8.09 -3.74 -3.86
C MET A 58 7.80 -4.68 -5.02
N ALA A 59 7.54 -5.93 -4.70
CA ALA A 59 7.09 -6.93 -5.64
C ALA A 59 5.83 -7.60 -5.09
N SER A 60 4.85 -7.80 -5.95
CA SER A 60 3.55 -8.34 -5.58
C SER A 60 3.10 -9.39 -6.57
N PHE A 61 2.54 -10.47 -6.05
CA PHE A 61 1.84 -11.48 -6.84
C PHE A 61 0.40 -11.56 -6.35
N PHE A 62 -0.54 -11.58 -7.26
CA PHE A 62 -1.94 -11.63 -6.84
C PHE A 62 -2.77 -12.53 -7.74
N THR A 63 -3.79 -13.12 -7.13
CA THR A 63 -4.84 -13.86 -7.82
C THR A 63 -6.20 -13.31 -7.42
N ARG A 64 -7.12 -13.31 -8.38
CA ARG A 64 -8.52 -13.01 -8.14
C ARG A 64 -9.39 -14.06 -8.80
N LEU A 65 -10.27 -14.65 -8.02
CA LEU A 65 -11.29 -15.59 -8.45
C LEU A 65 -12.64 -14.92 -8.30
N THR A 66 -13.43 -14.94 -9.36
CA THR A 66 -14.80 -14.40 -9.34
C THR A 66 -15.74 -15.48 -9.79
N TYR A 67 -16.82 -15.66 -9.04
CA TYR A 67 -17.90 -16.56 -9.35
C TYR A 67 -19.22 -15.82 -9.38
N ALA A 68 -20.02 -16.03 -10.40
CA ALA A 68 -21.36 -15.52 -10.48
C ALA A 68 -22.35 -16.64 -10.83
N PHE A 69 -23.50 -16.64 -10.17
CA PHE A 69 -24.58 -17.58 -10.40
C PHE A 69 -25.87 -16.84 -10.75
N ASN A 70 -26.38 -17.12 -11.96
CA ASN A 70 -27.67 -16.69 -12.47
C ASN A 70 -27.93 -15.18 -12.33
N ASP A 71 -26.88 -14.34 -12.42
CA ASP A 71 -26.91 -12.89 -12.20
C ASP A 71 -27.51 -12.45 -10.84
N ARG A 72 -27.60 -13.36 -9.87
CA ARG A 72 -28.14 -13.11 -8.53
C ARG A 72 -27.06 -13.07 -7.47
N TYR A 73 -26.18 -14.07 -7.50
CA TYR A 73 -25.14 -14.25 -6.50
C TYR A 73 -23.78 -14.02 -7.13
N ASN A 74 -22.97 -13.19 -6.52
CA ASN A 74 -21.58 -13.01 -6.92
C ASN A 74 -20.69 -13.18 -5.71
N ALA A 75 -19.57 -13.88 -5.88
CA ALA A 75 -18.53 -14.02 -4.89
C ALA A 75 -17.19 -13.72 -5.54
N THR A 76 -16.33 -13.01 -4.84
CA THR A 76 -14.97 -12.70 -5.26
C THR A 76 -14.02 -13.03 -4.13
N TYR A 77 -12.95 -13.72 -4.45
CA TYR A 77 -11.82 -13.95 -3.56
C TYR A 77 -10.57 -13.37 -4.21
N THR A 78 -9.82 -12.59 -3.45
CA THR A 78 -8.53 -12.07 -3.87
C THR A 78 -7.48 -12.45 -2.84
N TYR A 79 -6.33 -12.92 -3.31
CA TYR A 79 -5.14 -13.13 -2.51
C TYR A 79 -4.00 -12.33 -3.10
N ARG A 80 -3.30 -11.57 -2.26
CA ARG A 80 -2.13 -10.78 -2.64
C ARG A 80 -0.96 -11.15 -1.75
N TYR A 81 0.18 -11.43 -2.36
CA TYR A 81 1.43 -11.75 -1.68
C TYR A 81 2.45 -10.68 -2.03
N ASP A 82 2.75 -9.83 -1.05
CA ASP A 82 3.54 -8.62 -1.22
C ASP A 82 4.88 -8.74 -0.51
N GLY A 83 5.95 -8.34 -1.20
CA GLY A 83 7.29 -8.24 -0.66
C GLY A 83 7.83 -6.83 -0.77
N SER A 84 8.43 -6.30 0.31
CA SER A 84 9.01 -4.96 0.34
C SER A 84 10.44 -4.97 0.84
N SER A 85 11.31 -4.19 0.19
CA SER A 85 12.70 -3.98 0.62
C SER A 85 12.83 -3.23 1.95
N ASN A 86 11.74 -2.61 2.42
CA ASN A 86 11.71 -1.92 3.71
C ASN A 86 11.81 -2.87 4.90
N PHE A 87 11.58 -4.17 4.68
CA PHE A 87 11.65 -5.21 5.72
C PHE A 87 12.88 -6.09 5.58
N GLY A 88 13.32 -6.64 6.70
CA GLY A 88 14.41 -7.60 6.75
C GLY A 88 14.09 -8.90 5.99
N PRO A 89 15.11 -9.72 5.70
CA PRO A 89 14.95 -10.92 4.87
C PRO A 89 13.86 -11.87 5.37
N ASN A 90 13.74 -12.03 6.68
CA ASN A 90 12.82 -12.99 7.32
C ASN A 90 11.34 -12.54 7.30
N LYS A 91 11.08 -11.24 7.19
CA LYS A 91 9.72 -10.65 7.30
C LYS A 91 9.34 -9.82 6.09
N ARG A 92 10.10 -9.97 5.00
CA ARG A 92 9.94 -9.20 3.77
C ARG A 92 8.60 -9.43 3.10
N TRP A 93 8.07 -10.65 3.14
CA TRP A 93 6.89 -11.08 2.44
C TRP A 93 5.70 -11.28 3.38
N ALA A 94 4.53 -10.83 2.96
CA ALA A 94 3.26 -11.06 3.66
C ALA A 94 2.14 -11.35 2.68
N GLY A 95 1.16 -12.13 3.14
CA GLY A 95 -0.03 -12.49 2.36
C GLY A 95 -1.28 -11.81 2.91
N PHE A 96 -2.11 -11.29 2.01
CA PHE A 96 -3.34 -10.57 2.33
C PHE A 96 -4.50 -11.19 1.59
N HIS A 97 -5.59 -11.43 2.31
CA HIS A 97 -6.80 -12.03 1.80
C HIS A 97 -7.94 -11.02 1.73
N SER A 98 -8.80 -11.19 0.75
CA SER A 98 -10.00 -10.39 0.64
C SER A 98 -11.14 -11.24 0.07
N PHE A 99 -12.32 -11.11 0.66
CA PHE A 99 -13.55 -11.77 0.26
C PHE A 99 -14.65 -10.74 0.05
N ALA A 100 -15.40 -10.89 -1.01
CA ALA A 100 -16.60 -10.09 -1.23
C ALA A 100 -17.71 -10.98 -1.76
N ALA A 101 -18.91 -10.77 -1.26
CA ALA A 101 -20.11 -11.42 -1.75
C ALA A 101 -21.20 -10.39 -2.01
N SER A 102 -22.04 -10.67 -2.98
CA SER A 102 -23.21 -9.84 -3.25
C SER A 102 -24.38 -10.66 -3.71
N TRP A 103 -25.56 -10.24 -3.28
CA TRP A 103 -26.83 -10.84 -3.63
C TRP A 103 -27.78 -9.80 -4.21
N ARG A 104 -28.15 -10.00 -5.48
CA ARG A 104 -29.14 -9.18 -6.15
C ARG A 104 -30.53 -9.77 -5.89
N PHE A 105 -31.17 -9.34 -4.82
CA PHE A 105 -32.45 -9.87 -4.38
C PHE A 105 -33.60 -9.50 -5.33
N THR A 106 -33.47 -8.43 -6.12
CA THR A 106 -34.48 -8.03 -7.12
C THR A 106 -34.65 -9.02 -8.26
N ASN A 107 -33.64 -9.90 -8.50
CA ASN A 107 -33.74 -10.95 -9.51
C ASN A 107 -34.32 -12.27 -8.95
N GLU A 108 -34.72 -12.28 -7.68
CA GLU A 108 -35.30 -13.48 -7.07
C GLU A 108 -36.79 -13.63 -7.44
N PRO A 109 -37.26 -14.87 -7.64
CA PRO A 109 -38.64 -15.12 -8.03
C PRO A 109 -39.68 -14.57 -7.04
N PHE A 110 -39.38 -14.55 -5.76
CA PHE A 110 -40.26 -13.99 -4.74
C PHE A 110 -40.36 -12.48 -4.85
N PHE A 111 -39.27 -11.79 -5.21
CA PHE A 111 -39.27 -10.34 -5.34
C PHE A 111 -39.95 -9.92 -6.64
N VAL A 112 -39.65 -10.56 -7.76
CA VAL A 112 -40.25 -10.28 -9.09
C VAL A 112 -41.77 -10.37 -9.06
N LYS A 113 -42.31 -11.30 -8.25
CA LYS A 113 -43.77 -11.47 -8.07
C LYS A 113 -44.36 -10.48 -7.06
N SER A 114 -43.58 -9.71 -6.36
CA SER A 114 -44.03 -8.76 -5.34
C SER A 114 -44.54 -7.46 -5.98
N PRO A 115 -45.56 -6.80 -5.41
CA PRO A 115 -45.99 -5.46 -5.82
C PRO A 115 -44.87 -4.40 -5.74
N VAL A 116 -43.89 -4.60 -4.86
CA VAL A 116 -42.76 -3.72 -4.66
C VAL A 116 -41.79 -3.70 -5.86
N ALA A 117 -41.79 -4.76 -6.69
CA ALA A 117 -40.95 -4.83 -7.90
C ALA A 117 -41.27 -3.70 -8.90
N LYS A 118 -42.49 -3.12 -8.82
CA LYS A 118 -42.89 -1.98 -9.66
C LYS A 118 -42.15 -0.69 -9.30
N TYR A 119 -41.69 -0.56 -8.04
CA TYR A 119 -41.04 0.65 -7.54
C TYR A 119 -39.53 0.49 -7.37
N VAL A 120 -39.04 -0.74 -7.18
CA VAL A 120 -37.62 -1.04 -6.98
C VAL A 120 -37.14 -1.94 -8.10
N SER A 121 -36.49 -1.35 -9.09
CA SER A 121 -35.99 -2.07 -10.27
C SER A 121 -34.62 -2.77 -10.04
N ASN A 122 -33.82 -2.30 -9.10
CA ASN A 122 -32.50 -2.87 -8.82
C ASN A 122 -32.14 -2.73 -7.34
N GLY A 123 -32.07 -3.85 -6.64
CA GLY A 123 -31.64 -3.94 -5.25
C GLY A 123 -30.59 -5.03 -5.08
N LYS A 124 -29.51 -4.69 -4.39
CA LYS A 124 -28.35 -5.56 -4.19
C LYS A 124 -27.80 -5.38 -2.79
N LEU A 125 -27.65 -6.46 -2.06
CA LEU A 125 -26.90 -6.50 -0.81
C LEU A 125 -25.45 -6.91 -1.08
N ARG A 126 -24.53 -6.31 -0.38
CA ARG A 126 -23.08 -6.61 -0.47
C ARG A 126 -22.50 -6.77 0.90
N ALA A 127 -21.56 -7.69 1.02
CA ALA A 127 -20.70 -7.84 2.18
C ALA A 127 -19.28 -8.12 1.71
N GLY A 128 -18.32 -7.53 2.38
CA GLY A 128 -16.90 -7.73 2.08
C GLY A 128 -16.06 -7.64 3.33
N TRP A 129 -14.99 -8.39 3.29
CA TRP A 129 -13.91 -8.36 4.27
C TRP A 129 -12.58 -8.40 3.53
N GLY A 130 -11.60 -7.67 4.01
CA GLY A 130 -10.28 -7.68 3.42
C GLY A 130 -9.20 -7.26 4.38
N GLN A 131 -8.02 -7.77 4.11
CA GLN A 131 -6.77 -7.39 4.76
C GLN A 131 -5.95 -6.54 3.81
N THR A 132 -5.30 -5.51 4.35
CA THR A 132 -4.31 -4.68 3.66
C THR A 132 -3.05 -4.57 4.49
N GLY A 133 -1.90 -4.54 3.83
CA GLY A 133 -0.61 -4.35 4.46
C GLY A 133 -0.09 -2.92 4.30
N ASN A 134 0.59 -2.43 5.33
CA ASN A 134 1.31 -1.17 5.29
C ASN A 134 2.81 -1.45 5.40
N ALA A 135 3.58 -1.02 4.39
CA ALA A 135 5.04 -1.14 4.33
C ALA A 135 5.77 0.19 4.59
N ASN A 136 5.03 1.25 4.99
CA ASN A 136 5.59 2.59 5.13
C ASN A 136 6.32 2.78 6.48
N ILE A 137 7.43 2.09 6.65
CA ILE A 137 8.30 2.19 7.83
C ILE A 137 9.62 2.93 7.56
N GLY A 138 9.84 3.34 6.31
CA GLY A 138 11.11 3.89 5.83
C GLY A 138 12.13 2.83 5.46
N SER A 139 13.06 3.21 4.59
CA SER A 139 14.05 2.28 4.02
C SER A 139 15.07 1.85 5.05
N TYR A 140 15.45 0.57 5.02
CA TYR A 140 16.55 -0.04 5.78
C TYR A 140 16.50 0.08 7.30
N LYS A 141 15.35 0.44 7.90
CA LYS A 141 15.23 0.57 9.37
C LYS A 141 15.38 -0.75 10.14
N TRP A 142 15.23 -1.86 9.46
CA TRP A 142 15.51 -3.19 10.03
C TRP A 142 16.98 -3.45 10.31
N GLY A 143 17.90 -2.75 9.59
CA GLY A 143 19.35 -2.86 9.76
C GLY A 143 19.92 -1.74 10.64
N THR A 144 21.22 -1.81 10.89
CA THR A 144 21.94 -0.74 11.57
C THR A 144 22.28 0.37 10.59
N LEU A 145 21.71 1.55 10.80
CA LEU A 145 22.10 2.76 10.10
C LEU A 145 23.25 3.44 10.85
N MET A 146 24.22 3.96 10.11
CA MET A 146 25.38 4.65 10.67
C MET A 146 25.27 6.14 10.41
N LYS A 147 25.49 6.95 11.46
CA LYS A 147 25.52 8.40 11.38
C LYS A 147 26.94 8.92 11.54
N ALA A 148 27.35 9.79 10.63
CA ALA A 148 28.63 10.47 10.71
C ALA A 148 28.61 11.51 11.84
N MET A 149 29.71 11.58 12.60
CA MET A 149 29.94 12.58 13.63
C MET A 149 31.26 13.28 13.39
N PRO A 150 31.33 14.62 13.48
CA PRO A 150 32.59 15.32 13.48
C PRO A 150 33.32 15.04 14.79
N THR A 151 34.63 14.79 14.72
CA THR A 151 35.55 14.67 15.87
C THR A 151 36.77 15.52 15.62
N LEU A 152 37.58 15.73 16.65
CA LEU A 152 38.87 16.46 16.54
C LEU A 152 39.87 15.78 15.60
N LEU A 153 39.71 14.47 15.39
CA LEU A 153 40.59 13.66 14.54
C LEU A 153 39.97 13.37 13.15
N GLY A 154 38.83 14.00 12.80
CA GLY A 154 38.12 13.76 11.55
C GLY A 154 36.70 13.23 11.76
N LYS A 155 36.14 12.54 10.74
CA LYS A 155 34.79 11.97 10.81
C LYS A 155 34.83 10.59 11.49
N ALA A 156 34.01 10.42 12.52
CA ALA A 156 33.71 9.12 13.12
C ALA A 156 32.28 8.72 12.76
N TYR A 157 31.94 7.45 12.92
CA TYR A 157 30.63 6.89 12.67
C TYR A 157 30.12 6.21 13.93
N ARG A 158 28.83 6.42 14.23
CA ARG A 158 28.11 5.71 15.29
C ARG A 158 26.83 5.09 14.76
N PRO A 159 26.30 4.04 15.38
CA PRO A 159 24.94 3.57 15.10
C PRO A 159 23.92 4.68 15.34
N ASP A 160 23.01 4.87 14.40
CA ASP A 160 21.91 5.84 14.50
C ASP A 160 20.61 5.20 15.01
N ASN A 161 20.50 3.87 14.82
CA ASN A 161 19.37 3.08 15.30
C ASN A 161 19.84 1.72 15.84
N ILE A 162 18.97 1.10 16.64
CA ILE A 162 19.11 -0.30 17.04
C ILE A 162 18.47 -1.15 15.93
N PRO A 163 19.17 -2.14 15.35
CA PRO A 163 18.58 -3.00 14.34
C PRO A 163 17.44 -3.83 14.92
N ASN A 164 16.38 -4.00 14.14
CA ASN A 164 15.28 -4.89 14.46
C ASN A 164 14.94 -5.75 13.25
N LEU A 165 15.46 -6.97 13.24
CA LEU A 165 15.27 -7.92 12.14
C LEU A 165 13.84 -8.48 12.07
N ASP A 166 13.04 -8.29 13.13
CA ASP A 166 11.67 -8.78 13.24
C ASP A 166 10.61 -7.73 12.86
N VAL A 167 11.05 -6.56 12.38
CA VAL A 167 10.14 -5.58 11.81
C VAL A 167 9.36 -6.22 10.67
N GLN A 168 8.03 -6.20 10.79
CA GLN A 168 7.11 -6.85 9.87
C GLN A 168 6.01 -5.91 9.40
N TRP A 169 5.25 -6.38 8.42
CA TRP A 169 4.08 -5.72 7.91
C TRP A 169 3.07 -5.41 9.01
N GLU A 170 2.57 -4.19 9.00
CA GLU A 170 1.37 -3.83 9.74
C GLU A 170 0.16 -4.24 8.90
N SER A 171 -0.74 -5.04 9.46
CA SER A 171 -1.94 -5.48 8.79
C SER A 171 -3.17 -4.76 9.33
N GLN A 172 -4.02 -4.30 8.44
CA GLN A 172 -5.31 -3.72 8.77
C GLN A 172 -6.42 -4.59 8.18
N GLU A 173 -7.47 -4.82 8.96
CA GLU A 173 -8.67 -5.52 8.53
C GLU A 173 -9.84 -4.55 8.40
N GLN A 174 -10.63 -4.75 7.37
CA GLN A 174 -11.78 -3.90 7.10
C GLN A 174 -12.99 -4.75 6.71
N TRP A 175 -14.13 -4.41 7.31
CA TRP A 175 -15.44 -4.93 6.95
C TRP A 175 -16.27 -3.88 6.26
N ASN A 176 -17.04 -4.28 5.27
CA ASN A 176 -17.96 -3.41 4.53
C ASN A 176 -19.27 -4.13 4.29
N VAL A 177 -20.40 -3.47 4.56
CA VAL A 177 -21.76 -3.96 4.30
C VAL A 177 -22.56 -2.83 3.65
N GLY A 178 -23.30 -3.15 2.59
CA GLY A 178 -24.08 -2.16 1.85
C GLY A 178 -25.16 -2.78 0.94
#